data_fc1597e8f51513c3d7ad0edd2a0c244d
#
_entry.id   fc1597e8f51513c3d7ad0edd2a0c244d
#
_cell.length_a   1.000
_cell.length_b   1.000
_cell.length_c   1.000
_cell.angle_alpha   90.00
_cell.angle_beta   90.00
_cell.angle_gamma   90.00
#
_symmetry.space_group_name_H-M   'P 1'
#
loop_
_entity.id
_entity.type
_entity.pdbx_description
1 polymer ?
#
loop_
_entity_poly.entity_id
_entity_poly.type
_entity_poly.pdbx_seq_one_letter_code
_entity_poly.pdbx_strand_id
1 'polypeptide(L)'
;MVRGQGKLTAIRAATTLRVTLACNPTTSKSTSRAHPTLASAGLPACLLGMSSVHKLVRDCASTLIPAGDVVVLEKGTEVTVTQALGGSVTVRTPMGLFRIAPADIEALGADAVDAYGRKDQAVASGPVNQEALWEALKGCFDPEIPVNIVDLGLIYHLELAPGERGGQKVAAKMTLTAQGCGMGPVIAADAKSKLEALPGVDSAEVEIVWDPVWNPRMISEAGRKQLGLE
;
A
#
# COMPACT_ATOMS: atom_id res chain seq x y z
N MET A 1 49.16 38.29 5.99
CA MET A 1 48.58 39.37 5.20
C MET A 1 47.68 38.68 4.18
N VAL A 2 46.39 38.83 4.06
CA VAL A 2 45.47 39.96 4.12
C VAL A 2 44.13 39.45 4.66
N ARG A 3 43.51 40.26 5.50
CA ARG A 3 42.16 40.14 6.05
C ARG A 3 41.09 40.40 4.97
N GLY A 4 39.98 39.70 5.05
CA GLY A 4 38.76 40.07 4.34
C GLY A 4 37.56 39.72 5.18
N GLN A 5 37.01 40.73 5.89
CA GLN A 5 35.74 40.73 6.61
C GLN A 5 34.62 41.02 5.62
N GLY A 6 33.46 40.44 5.82
CA GLY A 6 32.30 40.78 5.05
C GLY A 6 31.02 40.12 5.57
N LYS A 7 30.43 40.75 6.53
CA LYS A 7 29.07 41.27 6.76
C LYS A 7 27.92 40.25 6.91
N LEU A 8 27.51 40.17 8.15
CA LEU A 8 26.13 39.83 8.56
C LEU A 8 25.12 40.79 7.92
N THR A 9 24.05 40.25 7.40
CA THR A 9 22.82 41.04 7.19
C THR A 9 21.64 40.27 7.80
N ALA A 10 21.18 40.82 8.90
CA ALA A 10 19.95 40.41 9.58
C ALA A 10 18.75 40.98 8.80
N ILE A 11 17.73 40.20 8.52
CA ILE A 11 16.42 40.69 8.09
C ILE A 11 15.34 40.11 8.99
N ARG A 12 14.89 40.94 9.83
CA ARG A 12 13.61 41.28 10.44
C ARG A 12 12.46 40.30 10.30
N ALA A 13 11.94 39.97 11.46
CA ALA A 13 10.61 39.51 11.75
C ALA A 13 9.51 40.44 11.19
N ALA A 14 8.47 39.87 10.64
CA ALA A 14 7.20 40.55 10.40
C ALA A 14 6.10 39.82 11.17
N THR A 15 5.68 40.49 12.23
CA THR A 15 4.47 40.24 13.02
C THR A 15 3.31 40.85 12.27
N THR A 16 2.22 40.13 12.05
CA THR A 16 0.90 40.70 11.73
C THR A 16 -0.19 39.68 12.07
N LEU A 17 -0.86 39.93 13.00
CA LEU A 17 -2.14 40.56 13.36
C LEU A 17 -3.33 39.58 13.33
N ARG A 18 -3.82 39.37 14.53
CA ARG A 18 -5.13 38.79 14.88
C ARG A 18 -6.24 39.65 14.29
N VAL A 19 -7.26 39.01 13.73
CA VAL A 19 -8.62 39.55 13.66
C VAL A 19 -9.57 38.56 14.32
N THR A 20 -10.02 38.96 15.49
CA THR A 20 -11.13 38.36 16.24
C THR A 20 -12.41 39.00 15.76
N LEU A 21 -13.34 38.23 15.24
CA LEU A 21 -14.73 38.67 15.11
C LEU A 21 -15.61 37.77 15.96
N ALA A 22 -16.02 38.33 17.08
CA ALA A 22 -17.10 37.83 17.91
C ALA A 22 -18.43 38.29 17.26
N CYS A 23 -19.38 37.41 17.13
CA CYS A 23 -20.78 37.74 17.01
C CYS A 23 -21.57 36.83 17.94
N ASN A 24 -22.19 37.43 18.92
CA ASN A 24 -23.03 36.83 19.94
C ASN A 24 -24.52 37.01 19.58
N PRO A 25 -25.41 36.27 20.20
CA PRO A 25 -26.69 35.87 19.66
C PRO A 25 -27.86 36.74 20.11
N THR A 26 -28.93 36.73 19.38
CA THR A 26 -30.24 37.18 19.90
C THR A 26 -31.28 36.08 19.66
N THR A 27 -31.87 35.75 20.74
CA THR A 27 -33.01 34.88 20.99
C THR A 27 -34.26 35.18 20.16
N SER A 28 -34.91 34.16 19.64
CA SER A 28 -36.39 34.14 19.63
C SER A 28 -36.93 32.71 19.69
N LYS A 29 -37.78 32.48 20.66
CA LYS A 29 -38.54 31.23 20.90
C LYS A 29 -39.61 31.08 19.82
N SER A 30 -39.67 29.92 19.20
CA SER A 30 -40.91 29.42 18.59
C SER A 30 -40.98 27.94 18.80
N THR A 31 -42.00 27.54 19.56
CA THR A 31 -42.40 26.16 19.83
C THR A 31 -43.11 25.58 18.62
N SER A 32 -42.52 24.52 18.03
CA SER A 32 -43.27 23.63 17.15
C SER A 32 -42.76 22.22 17.38
N ARG A 33 -43.68 21.34 17.85
CA ARG A 33 -43.47 19.92 17.96
C ARG A 33 -43.33 19.32 16.56
N ALA A 34 -42.21 18.70 16.27
CA ALA A 34 -42.07 17.77 15.15
C ALA A 34 -41.32 16.55 15.62
N HIS A 35 -41.81 15.41 15.21
CA HIS A 35 -41.35 14.05 15.56
C HIS A 35 -39.87 13.85 15.20
N PRO A 36 -39.11 13.03 15.95
CA PRO A 36 -37.74 12.71 15.59
C PRO A 36 -37.74 11.75 14.40
N THR A 37 -37.44 12.29 13.24
CA THR A 37 -37.00 11.48 12.10
C THR A 37 -35.64 10.91 12.46
N LEU A 38 -35.54 9.58 12.44
CA LEU A 38 -34.28 8.84 12.57
C LEU A 38 -33.26 9.40 11.58
N ALA A 39 -32.33 10.19 12.10
CA ALA A 39 -31.13 10.55 11.38
C ALA A 39 -30.34 9.27 11.15
N SER A 40 -30.24 8.88 9.90
CA SER A 40 -29.38 7.79 9.44
C SER A 40 -27.96 8.10 9.91
N ALA A 41 -27.51 7.36 10.91
CA ALA A 41 -26.09 7.32 11.27
C ALA A 41 -25.37 6.81 10.03
N GLY A 42 -24.61 7.70 9.38
CA GLY A 42 -23.74 7.36 8.28
C GLY A 42 -22.73 6.32 8.76
N LEU A 43 -22.92 5.09 8.34
CA LEU A 43 -21.90 4.06 8.41
C LEU A 43 -20.65 4.58 7.69
N PRO A 44 -19.44 4.38 8.25
CA PRO A 44 -18.23 4.78 7.57
C PRO A 44 -18.16 4.05 6.22
N ALA A 45 -17.99 4.80 5.14
CA ALA A 45 -17.94 4.36 3.75
C ALA A 45 -16.69 3.52 3.41
N CYS A 46 -16.28 2.61 4.30
CA CYS A 46 -15.03 1.88 4.21
C CYS A 46 -15.20 0.40 3.81
N LEU A 47 -16.39 -0.05 3.40
CA LEU A 47 -16.66 -1.48 3.14
C LEU A 47 -17.51 -1.79 1.90
N LEU A 48 -17.80 -0.80 1.05
CA LEU A 48 -18.34 -1.08 -0.27
C LEU A 48 -17.22 -0.76 -1.27
N GLY A 49 -16.67 -1.80 -1.90
CA GLY A 49 -15.71 -1.67 -2.98
C GLY A 49 -16.25 -0.73 -4.06
N MET A 50 -15.89 0.54 -4.00
CA MET A 50 -16.15 1.50 -5.06
C MET A 50 -15.23 1.11 -6.22
N SER A 51 -15.77 0.33 -7.16
CA SER A 51 -15.12 0.11 -8.45
C SER A 51 -15.00 1.46 -9.14
N SER A 52 -13.86 2.13 -9.00
CA SER A 52 -13.60 3.38 -9.71
C SER A 52 -13.11 3.07 -11.12
N VAL A 53 -13.73 3.75 -12.08
CA VAL A 53 -13.32 3.66 -13.50
C VAL A 53 -12.34 4.78 -13.77
N HIS A 54 -11.18 4.43 -14.32
CA HIS A 54 -10.14 5.37 -14.71
C HIS A 54 -9.83 5.19 -16.21
N LYS A 55 -9.30 6.24 -16.81
CA LYS A 55 -8.78 6.19 -18.17
C LYS A 55 -7.28 6.46 -18.14
N LEU A 56 -6.49 5.56 -18.70
CA LEU A 56 -5.04 5.70 -18.67
C LEU A 56 -4.60 7.00 -19.35
N VAL A 57 -3.79 7.80 -18.65
CA VAL A 57 -3.25 9.07 -19.14
C VAL A 57 -1.96 8.91 -19.96
N ARG A 58 -1.29 7.76 -19.82
CA ARG A 58 -0.13 7.32 -20.60
C ARG A 58 -0.15 5.81 -20.78
N ASP A 59 0.70 5.29 -21.64
CA ASP A 59 0.97 3.85 -21.73
C ASP A 59 1.49 3.34 -20.37
N CYS A 60 1.04 2.17 -19.98
CA CYS A 60 1.29 1.60 -18.66
C CYS A 60 1.75 0.15 -18.78
N ALA A 61 2.97 -0.13 -18.29
CA ALA A 61 3.41 -1.49 -18.10
C ALA A 61 2.59 -2.14 -16.98
N SER A 62 2.01 -3.28 -17.27
CA SER A 62 1.15 -4.01 -16.33
C SER A 62 1.42 -5.49 -16.39
N THR A 63 1.02 -6.23 -15.37
CA THR A 63 1.19 -7.68 -15.31
C THR A 63 -0.17 -8.35 -15.43
N LEU A 64 -0.34 -9.20 -16.44
CA LEU A 64 -1.57 -9.99 -16.66
C LEU A 64 -1.73 -11.04 -15.54
N ILE A 65 -2.88 -11.07 -14.91
CA ILE A 65 -3.23 -12.01 -13.85
C ILE A 65 -4.12 -13.12 -14.44
N PRO A 66 -3.87 -14.38 -14.14
CA PRO A 66 -2.81 -14.96 -13.29
C PRO A 66 -1.53 -15.36 -14.05
N ALA A 67 -1.41 -15.04 -15.33
CA ALA A 67 -0.32 -15.53 -16.19
C ALA A 67 1.06 -15.00 -15.79
N GLY A 68 1.13 -13.77 -15.23
CA GLY A 68 2.38 -13.13 -14.86
C GLY A 68 3.09 -12.44 -16.04
N ASP A 69 2.50 -12.45 -17.22
CA ASP A 69 3.06 -11.81 -18.42
C ASP A 69 3.00 -10.28 -18.32
N VAL A 70 4.06 -9.62 -18.76
CA VAL A 70 4.07 -8.16 -18.84
C VAL A 70 3.40 -7.71 -20.13
N VAL A 71 2.38 -6.89 -19.99
CA VAL A 71 1.58 -6.33 -21.10
C VAL A 71 1.53 -4.81 -20.94
N VAL A 72 1.69 -4.09 -22.03
CA VAL A 72 1.51 -2.63 -22.05
C VAL A 72 0.05 -2.31 -22.34
N LEU A 73 -0.62 -1.68 -21.41
CA LEU A 73 -1.94 -1.09 -21.62
C LEU A 73 -1.75 0.31 -22.22
N GLU A 74 -2.39 0.53 -23.37
CA GLU A 74 -2.24 1.79 -24.12
C GLU A 74 -2.93 2.96 -23.42
N LYS A 75 -2.41 4.16 -23.60
CA LYS A 75 -3.05 5.40 -23.22
C LYS A 75 -4.50 5.44 -23.70
N GLY A 76 -5.39 5.86 -22.83
CA GLY A 76 -6.82 5.97 -23.15
C GLY A 76 -7.61 4.70 -22.86
N THR A 77 -6.97 3.57 -22.51
CA THR A 77 -7.67 2.37 -22.07
C THR A 77 -8.48 2.67 -20.82
N GLU A 78 -9.76 2.29 -20.82
CA GLU A 78 -10.62 2.31 -19.64
C GLU A 78 -10.34 1.10 -18.77
N VAL A 79 -10.09 1.36 -17.49
CA VAL A 79 -9.80 0.33 -16.50
C VAL A 79 -10.68 0.54 -15.26
N THR A 80 -11.14 -0.55 -14.68
CA THR A 80 -11.90 -0.53 -13.42
C THR A 80 -11.02 -1.05 -12.30
N VAL A 81 -10.76 -0.25 -11.28
CA VAL A 81 -10.00 -0.68 -10.10
C VAL A 81 -10.83 -1.70 -9.33
N THR A 82 -10.25 -2.86 -9.09
CA THR A 82 -10.86 -3.96 -8.31
C THR A 82 -10.21 -4.12 -6.94
N GLN A 83 -8.91 -3.79 -6.83
CA GLN A 83 -8.16 -3.88 -5.60
C GLN A 83 -7.02 -2.85 -5.61
N ALA A 84 -6.77 -2.22 -4.47
CA ALA A 84 -5.63 -1.31 -4.26
C ALA A 84 -5.02 -1.61 -2.90
N LEU A 85 -4.05 -2.51 -2.86
CA LEU A 85 -3.41 -3.00 -1.64
C LEU A 85 -1.89 -3.09 -1.84
N GLY A 86 -1.15 -2.88 -0.76
CA GLY A 86 0.31 -3.01 -0.77
C GLY A 86 1.04 -2.04 -1.70
N GLY A 87 0.39 -0.95 -2.09
CA GLY A 87 0.93 0.05 -3.00
C GLY A 87 0.86 -0.35 -4.47
N SER A 88 0.22 -1.47 -4.84
CA SER A 88 -0.13 -1.82 -6.21
C SER A 88 -1.63 -1.75 -6.44
N VAL A 89 -2.04 -1.62 -7.70
CA VAL A 89 -3.46 -1.52 -8.07
C VAL A 89 -3.80 -2.64 -9.06
N THR A 90 -4.80 -3.44 -8.72
CA THR A 90 -5.38 -4.42 -9.64
C THR A 90 -6.55 -3.79 -10.38
N VAL A 91 -6.50 -3.85 -11.68
CA VAL A 91 -7.52 -3.29 -12.57
C VAL A 91 -8.11 -4.35 -13.48
N ARG A 92 -9.39 -4.18 -13.81
CA ARG A 92 -10.09 -4.99 -14.79
C ARG A 92 -10.23 -4.22 -16.09
N THR A 93 -10.01 -4.92 -17.19
CA THR A 93 -10.29 -4.47 -18.56
C THR A 93 -11.11 -5.55 -19.29
N PRO A 94 -11.61 -5.30 -20.50
CA PRO A 94 -12.22 -6.37 -21.33
C PRO A 94 -11.27 -7.53 -21.66
N MET A 95 -9.94 -7.31 -21.57
CA MET A 95 -8.91 -8.32 -21.85
C MET A 95 -8.56 -9.17 -20.63
N GLY A 96 -8.99 -8.79 -19.41
CA GLY A 96 -8.69 -9.53 -18.19
C GLY A 96 -8.34 -8.63 -16.99
N LEU A 97 -7.70 -9.24 -16.01
CA LEU A 97 -7.19 -8.55 -14.82
C LEU A 97 -5.70 -8.24 -14.99
N PHE A 98 -5.31 -7.06 -14.57
CA PHE A 98 -3.92 -6.58 -14.65
C PHE A 98 -3.50 -5.95 -13.35
N ARG A 99 -2.27 -6.23 -12.92
CA ARG A 99 -1.63 -5.55 -11.81
C ARG A 99 -0.79 -4.39 -12.32
N ILE A 100 -1.03 -3.21 -11.81
CA ILE A 100 -0.23 -2.00 -12.03
C ILE A 100 0.71 -1.86 -10.84
N ALA A 101 2.02 -1.76 -11.11
CA ALA A 101 3.03 -1.61 -10.10
C ALA A 101 2.97 -0.22 -9.43
N PRO A 102 3.52 -0.05 -8.20
CA PRO A 102 3.52 1.23 -7.50
C PRO A 102 4.15 2.38 -8.30
N ALA A 103 5.16 2.08 -9.11
CA ALA A 103 5.86 3.05 -9.95
C ALA A 103 5.01 3.57 -11.13
N ASP A 104 3.94 2.85 -11.49
CA ASP A 104 3.11 3.15 -12.66
C ASP A 104 1.71 3.65 -12.31
N ILE A 105 1.40 3.86 -11.02
CA ILE A 105 0.08 4.34 -10.56
C ILE A 105 -0.29 5.69 -11.20
N GLU A 106 0.68 6.53 -11.50
CA GLU A 106 0.49 7.80 -12.21
C GLU A 106 -0.23 7.63 -13.56
N ALA A 107 -0.11 6.46 -14.19
CA ALA A 107 -0.82 6.16 -15.42
C ALA A 107 -2.35 6.17 -15.27
N LEU A 108 -2.86 5.97 -14.05
CA LEU A 108 -4.30 6.05 -13.72
C LEU A 108 -4.80 7.48 -13.54
N GLY A 109 -3.91 8.49 -13.55
CA GLY A 109 -4.22 9.91 -13.35
C GLY A 109 -3.95 10.39 -11.91
N ALA A 110 -3.97 11.72 -11.73
CA ALA A 110 -3.62 12.36 -10.46
C ALA A 110 -4.54 11.91 -9.31
N ASP A 111 -5.84 11.81 -9.55
CA ASP A 111 -6.81 11.37 -8.54
C ASP A 111 -6.51 9.95 -8.03
N ALA A 112 -5.98 9.10 -8.90
CA ALA A 112 -5.57 7.74 -8.52
C ALA A 112 -4.28 7.74 -7.68
N VAL A 113 -3.34 8.65 -7.95
CA VAL A 113 -2.14 8.83 -7.13
C VAL A 113 -2.52 9.26 -5.71
N ASP A 114 -3.47 10.19 -5.57
CA ASP A 114 -3.95 10.63 -4.27
C ASP A 114 -4.71 9.52 -3.52
N ALA A 115 -5.47 8.69 -4.25
CA ALA A 115 -6.30 7.64 -3.67
C ALA A 115 -5.51 6.36 -3.35
N TYR A 116 -4.59 5.95 -4.23
CA TYR A 116 -3.92 4.65 -4.22
C TYR A 116 -2.40 4.76 -4.12
N GLY A 117 -1.83 5.95 -4.35
CA GLY A 117 -0.40 6.20 -4.19
C GLY A 117 0.05 5.81 -2.78
N ARG A 118 1.30 5.44 -2.65
CA ARG A 118 1.88 5.09 -1.36
C ARG A 118 1.61 6.20 -0.36
N LYS A 119 0.69 5.95 0.57
CA LYS A 119 0.84 6.56 1.89
C LYS A 119 2.03 5.84 2.48
N ASP A 120 3.14 6.55 2.62
CA ASP A 120 4.36 6.03 3.22
C ASP A 120 3.98 5.22 4.46
N GLN A 121 4.04 3.90 4.35
CA GLN A 121 4.06 3.07 5.54
C GLN A 121 5.32 3.53 6.25
N ALA A 122 5.15 4.11 7.43
CA ALA A 122 6.24 4.60 8.24
C ALA A 122 7.30 3.49 8.29
N VAL A 123 8.39 3.71 7.58
CA VAL A 123 9.54 2.79 7.61
C VAL A 123 9.95 2.78 9.07
N ALA A 124 9.90 1.64 9.71
CA ALA A 124 10.24 1.51 11.12
C ALA A 124 11.62 2.12 11.34
N SER A 125 11.66 3.24 12.05
CA SER A 125 12.90 3.94 12.37
C SER A 125 13.58 3.19 13.52
N GLY A 126 14.57 2.37 13.21
CA GLY A 126 15.31 1.59 14.20
C GLY A 126 16.19 0.53 13.55
N PRO A 127 17.03 -0.16 14.31
CA PRO A 127 17.77 -1.30 13.79
C PRO A 127 16.77 -2.35 13.31
N VAL A 128 17.03 -2.94 12.14
CA VAL A 128 16.18 -3.99 11.58
C VAL A 128 16.10 -5.16 12.59
N ASN A 129 14.90 -5.59 12.86
CA ASN A 129 14.59 -6.73 13.70
C ASN A 129 13.56 -7.64 13.01
N GLN A 130 13.33 -8.79 13.57
CA GLN A 130 12.42 -9.76 12.99
C GLN A 130 10.98 -9.24 12.88
N GLU A 131 10.52 -8.42 13.82
CA GLU A 131 9.17 -7.82 13.79
C GLU A 131 9.02 -6.86 12.60
N ALA A 132 10.04 -6.02 12.34
CA ALA A 132 10.03 -5.11 11.20
C ALA A 132 9.95 -5.86 9.86
N LEU A 133 10.59 -7.04 9.75
CA LEU A 133 10.48 -7.89 8.56
C LEU A 133 9.04 -8.41 8.36
N TRP A 134 8.42 -8.91 9.43
CA TRP A 134 7.04 -9.39 9.36
C TRP A 134 6.07 -8.27 8.98
N GLU A 135 6.23 -7.07 9.55
CA GLU A 135 5.39 -5.92 9.21
C GLU A 135 5.59 -5.48 7.75
N ALA A 136 6.82 -5.49 7.25
CA ALA A 136 7.08 -5.20 5.84
C ALA A 136 6.38 -6.20 4.91
N LEU A 137 6.42 -7.49 5.25
CA LEU A 137 5.79 -8.56 4.47
C LEU A 137 4.25 -8.52 4.55
N LYS A 138 3.65 -7.99 5.63
CA LYS A 138 2.21 -7.72 5.67
C LYS A 138 1.77 -6.65 4.66
N GLY A 139 2.69 -5.88 4.13
CA GLY A 139 2.45 -4.98 3.01
C GLY A 139 2.36 -5.68 1.65
N CYS A 140 2.69 -6.97 1.54
CA CYS A 140 2.64 -7.74 0.29
C CYS A 140 1.29 -8.46 0.17
N PHE A 141 0.69 -8.43 -1.00
CA PHE A 141 -0.61 -9.04 -1.25
C PHE A 141 -0.59 -9.87 -2.53
N ASP A 142 -1.37 -10.95 -2.51
CA ASP A 142 -1.77 -11.62 -3.74
C ASP A 142 -2.76 -10.71 -4.50
N PRO A 143 -2.59 -10.50 -5.81
CA PRO A 143 -3.47 -9.59 -6.56
C PRO A 143 -4.93 -10.07 -6.69
N GLU A 144 -5.20 -11.34 -6.38
CA GLU A 144 -6.54 -11.93 -6.44
C GLU A 144 -7.17 -12.09 -5.04
N ILE A 145 -6.35 -12.06 -3.96
CA ILE A 145 -6.80 -12.33 -2.59
C ILE A 145 -6.57 -11.08 -1.74
N PRO A 146 -7.63 -10.49 -1.13
CA PRO A 146 -7.49 -9.26 -0.35
C PRO A 146 -6.92 -9.51 1.06
N VAL A 147 -5.98 -10.45 1.20
CA VAL A 147 -5.26 -10.78 2.44
C VAL A 147 -3.77 -10.76 2.14
N ASN A 148 -2.97 -10.25 3.07
CA ASN A 148 -1.51 -10.20 2.89
C ASN A 148 -0.88 -11.60 2.96
N ILE A 149 0.31 -11.74 2.38
CA ILE A 149 1.00 -13.03 2.29
C ILE A 149 1.38 -13.65 3.63
N VAL A 150 1.51 -12.85 4.69
CA VAL A 150 1.77 -13.34 6.05
C VAL A 150 0.53 -14.00 6.62
N ASP A 151 -0.61 -13.30 6.56
CA ASP A 151 -1.88 -13.81 7.06
C ASP A 151 -2.45 -14.94 6.19
N LEU A 152 -2.07 -15.03 4.93
CA LEU A 152 -2.31 -16.21 4.10
C LEU A 152 -1.46 -17.43 4.49
N GLY A 153 -0.44 -17.23 5.36
CA GLY A 153 0.47 -18.32 5.76
C GLY A 153 1.43 -18.73 4.65
N LEU A 154 1.80 -17.80 3.77
CA LEU A 154 2.69 -18.08 2.65
C LEU A 154 4.18 -17.97 3.03
N ILE A 155 4.52 -17.38 4.16
CA ILE A 155 5.90 -17.25 4.62
C ILE A 155 6.25 -18.42 5.53
N TYR A 156 7.17 -19.28 5.10
CA TYR A 156 7.57 -20.47 5.85
C TYR A 156 8.83 -20.27 6.68
N HIS A 157 9.71 -19.39 6.21
CA HIS A 157 10.96 -19.10 6.92
C HIS A 157 11.36 -17.65 6.70
N LEU A 158 11.92 -17.05 7.75
CA LEU A 158 12.40 -15.68 7.72
C LEU A 158 13.58 -15.57 8.68
N GLU A 159 14.75 -15.28 8.14
CA GLU A 159 16.00 -15.26 8.88
C GLU A 159 16.78 -13.97 8.61
N LEU A 160 17.44 -13.46 9.63
CA LEU A 160 18.41 -12.37 9.58
C LEU A 160 19.81 -12.93 9.78
N ALA A 161 20.73 -12.57 8.91
CA ALA A 161 22.15 -12.89 9.03
C ALA A 161 22.98 -11.61 8.82
N PRO A 162 24.21 -11.54 9.36
CA PRO A 162 25.12 -10.44 9.09
C PRO A 162 25.37 -10.27 7.59
N GLY A 163 25.19 -9.06 7.08
CA GLY A 163 25.47 -8.71 5.69
C GLY A 163 26.93 -8.32 5.46
N GLU A 164 27.34 -8.30 4.21
CA GLU A 164 28.73 -8.02 3.82
C GLU A 164 29.10 -6.53 3.96
N ARG A 165 28.12 -5.62 3.94
CA ARG A 165 28.32 -4.14 3.99
C ARG A 165 28.10 -3.55 5.38
N GLY A 166 27.99 -4.42 6.40
CA GLY A 166 27.78 -4.00 7.79
C GLY A 166 26.32 -3.87 8.19
N GLY A 167 25.38 -4.13 7.28
CA GLY A 167 23.94 -4.27 7.55
C GLY A 167 23.57 -5.73 7.76
N GLN A 168 22.32 -6.07 7.41
CA GLN A 168 21.78 -7.43 7.54
C GLN A 168 21.41 -7.99 6.16
N LYS A 169 21.65 -9.30 5.98
CA LYS A 169 21.09 -10.09 4.89
C LYS A 169 19.82 -10.77 5.39
N VAL A 170 18.74 -10.66 4.62
CA VAL A 170 17.47 -11.33 4.91
C VAL A 170 17.32 -12.54 3.98
N ALA A 171 17.01 -13.69 4.53
CA ALA A 171 16.61 -14.88 3.77
C ALA A 171 15.17 -15.24 4.11
N ALA A 172 14.32 -15.30 3.11
CA ALA A 172 12.91 -15.66 3.25
C ALA A 172 12.57 -16.84 2.34
N LYS A 173 11.82 -17.81 2.88
CA LYS A 173 11.19 -18.87 2.08
C LYS A 173 9.70 -18.66 2.09
N MET A 174 9.12 -18.58 0.91
CA MET A 174 7.69 -18.42 0.74
C MET A 174 7.13 -19.49 -0.19
N THR A 175 5.82 -19.68 -0.11
CA THR A 175 5.07 -20.53 -1.02
C THR A 175 3.95 -19.72 -1.68
N LEU A 176 3.15 -20.37 -2.49
CA LEU A 176 1.98 -19.79 -3.16
C LEU A 176 0.75 -20.65 -2.89
N THR A 177 -0.44 -20.06 -3.04
CA THR A 177 -1.72 -20.75 -2.86
C THR A 177 -1.96 -21.86 -3.90
N ALA A 178 -1.30 -21.74 -5.06
CA ALA A 178 -1.39 -22.73 -6.15
C ALA A 178 -0.03 -22.91 -6.83
N GLN A 179 0.32 -24.17 -7.13
CA GLN A 179 1.49 -24.47 -7.95
C GLN A 179 1.24 -24.02 -9.39
N GLY A 180 2.28 -23.44 -10.01
CA GLY A 180 2.17 -22.95 -11.39
C GLY A 180 1.52 -21.57 -11.54
N CYS A 181 1.26 -20.86 -10.44
CA CYS A 181 0.80 -19.47 -10.50
C CYS A 181 1.90 -18.59 -11.12
N GLY A 182 1.61 -17.97 -12.27
CA GLY A 182 2.54 -17.06 -12.97
C GLY A 182 2.86 -15.79 -12.17
N MET A 183 2.03 -15.45 -11.19
CA MET A 183 2.27 -14.29 -10.31
C MET A 183 3.34 -14.54 -9.23
N GLY A 184 3.76 -15.79 -9.03
CA GLY A 184 4.77 -16.13 -7.99
C GLY A 184 6.02 -15.26 -8.03
N PRO A 185 6.72 -15.15 -9.17
CA PRO A 185 7.90 -14.29 -9.28
C PRO A 185 7.61 -12.81 -8.98
N VAL A 186 6.42 -12.32 -9.32
CA VAL A 186 6.01 -10.93 -9.07
C VAL A 186 5.80 -10.67 -7.58
N ILE A 187 5.14 -11.60 -6.89
CA ILE A 187 4.91 -11.52 -5.44
C ILE A 187 6.23 -11.64 -4.68
N ALA A 188 7.11 -12.56 -5.10
CA ALA A 188 8.44 -12.71 -4.50
C ALA A 188 9.31 -11.46 -4.70
N ALA A 189 9.25 -10.82 -5.87
CA ALA A 189 9.96 -9.58 -6.15
C ALA A 189 9.41 -8.41 -5.32
N ASP A 190 8.10 -8.34 -5.10
CA ASP A 190 7.48 -7.33 -4.24
C ASP A 190 7.91 -7.52 -2.77
N ALA A 191 7.89 -8.76 -2.28
CA ALA A 191 8.37 -9.11 -0.95
C ALA A 191 9.85 -8.73 -0.76
N LYS A 192 10.70 -9.10 -1.72
CA LYS A 192 12.13 -8.73 -1.73
C LYS A 192 12.33 -7.21 -1.67
N SER A 193 11.64 -6.47 -2.54
CA SER A 193 11.75 -5.00 -2.59
C SER A 193 11.36 -4.34 -1.27
N LYS A 194 10.33 -4.86 -0.58
CA LYS A 194 9.89 -4.32 0.72
C LYS A 194 10.86 -4.64 1.85
N LEU A 195 11.46 -5.83 1.83
CA LEU A 195 12.51 -6.19 2.78
C LEU A 195 13.77 -5.33 2.58
N GLU A 196 14.20 -5.13 1.32
CA GLU A 196 15.37 -4.30 0.98
C GLU A 196 15.15 -2.80 1.26
N ALA A 197 13.89 -2.35 1.32
CA ALA A 197 13.56 -0.96 1.69
C ALA A 197 13.70 -0.68 3.19
N LEU A 198 13.88 -1.70 4.03
CA LEU A 198 14.07 -1.52 5.47
C LEU A 198 15.46 -0.98 5.78
N PRO A 199 15.59 0.03 6.67
CA PRO A 199 16.87 0.56 7.09
C PRO A 199 17.73 -0.53 7.73
N GLY A 200 18.97 -0.66 7.26
CA GLY A 200 19.91 -1.66 7.78
C GLY A 200 19.85 -3.03 7.10
N VAL A 201 19.00 -3.21 6.08
CA VAL A 201 19.04 -4.39 5.20
C VAL A 201 19.97 -4.12 4.02
N ASP A 202 21.00 -4.94 3.88
CA ASP A 202 21.94 -4.88 2.77
C ASP A 202 21.44 -5.57 1.51
N SER A 203 20.73 -6.67 1.72
CA SER A 203 20.14 -7.50 0.65
C SER A 203 19.06 -8.41 1.21
N ALA A 204 18.10 -8.77 0.37
CA ALA A 204 17.10 -9.78 0.67
C ALA A 204 17.07 -10.84 -0.43
N GLU A 205 16.86 -12.07 -0.04
CA GLU A 205 16.66 -13.21 -0.91
C GLU A 205 15.33 -13.87 -0.57
N VAL A 206 14.48 -14.06 -1.57
CA VAL A 206 13.16 -14.66 -1.40
C VAL A 206 13.07 -15.87 -2.32
N GLU A 207 13.02 -17.05 -1.72
CA GLU A 207 12.93 -18.32 -2.40
C GLU A 207 11.50 -18.84 -2.39
N ILE A 208 10.99 -19.30 -3.55
CA ILE A 208 9.69 -19.97 -3.62
C ILE A 208 9.89 -21.44 -3.40
N VAL A 209 9.25 -22.00 -2.39
CA VAL A 209 9.30 -23.41 -2.01
C VAL A 209 7.92 -24.05 -2.07
N TRP A 210 7.88 -25.35 -2.31
CA TRP A 210 6.64 -26.12 -2.48
C TRP A 210 6.43 -27.21 -1.44
N ASP A 211 7.34 -27.31 -0.47
CA ASP A 211 7.24 -28.24 0.64
C ASP A 211 7.39 -27.46 1.97
N PRO A 212 6.42 -27.59 2.86
CA PRO A 212 5.14 -28.29 2.73
C PRO A 212 4.20 -27.63 1.70
N VAL A 213 3.30 -28.42 1.13
CA VAL A 213 2.26 -27.87 0.23
C VAL A 213 1.30 -26.99 1.04
N TRP A 214 1.08 -25.78 0.57
CA TRP A 214 0.15 -24.85 1.20
C TRP A 214 -1.30 -25.42 1.21
N ASN A 215 -2.01 -25.13 2.26
CA ASN A 215 -3.44 -25.43 2.37
C ASN A 215 -4.17 -24.34 3.18
N PRO A 216 -5.50 -24.19 3.03
CA PRO A 216 -6.28 -23.11 3.69
C PRO A 216 -6.22 -23.10 5.22
N ARG A 217 -5.79 -24.18 5.87
CA ARG A 217 -5.63 -24.21 7.34
C ARG A 217 -4.42 -23.38 7.81
N MET A 218 -3.52 -23.03 6.89
CA MET A 218 -2.36 -22.19 7.18
C MET A 218 -2.71 -20.70 7.26
N ILE A 219 -3.92 -20.31 6.82
CA ILE A 219 -4.43 -18.94 6.93
C ILE A 219 -4.60 -18.60 8.41
N SER A 220 -4.07 -17.45 8.83
CA SER A 220 -4.21 -16.94 10.19
C SER A 220 -5.68 -16.69 10.54
N GLU A 221 -5.99 -16.57 11.83
CA GLU A 221 -7.33 -16.19 12.28
C GLU A 221 -7.76 -14.83 11.68
N ALA A 222 -6.85 -13.86 11.66
CA ALA A 222 -7.09 -12.54 11.05
C ALA A 222 -7.40 -12.67 9.56
N GLY A 223 -6.62 -13.48 8.82
CA GLY A 223 -6.85 -13.74 7.40
C GLY A 223 -8.19 -14.43 7.14
N ARG A 224 -8.56 -15.44 7.94
CA ARG A 224 -9.87 -16.13 7.83
C ARG A 224 -11.02 -15.16 8.08
N LYS A 225 -10.92 -14.34 9.11
CA LYS A 225 -11.92 -13.31 9.41
C LYS A 225 -12.10 -12.32 8.25
N GLN A 226 -11.00 -11.88 7.67
CA GLN A 226 -11.02 -10.97 6.52
C GLN A 226 -11.68 -11.61 5.28
N LEU A 227 -11.53 -12.93 5.12
CA LEU A 227 -12.14 -13.70 4.03
C LEU A 227 -13.57 -14.17 4.32
N GLY A 228 -14.10 -13.96 5.55
CA GLY A 228 -15.42 -14.42 5.95
C GLY A 228 -15.50 -15.95 6.10
N LEU A 229 -14.41 -16.61 6.50
CA LEU A 229 -14.27 -18.06 6.66
C LEU A 229 -14.42 -18.51 8.14
N GLU A 230 -15.06 -17.72 8.98
CA GLU A 230 -15.35 -18.05 10.39
C GLU A 230 -16.58 -18.97 10.52
#